data_0a2a5b8e018a5e81c338c55fddae11e1
#
_entry.id   0a2a5b8e018a5e81c338c55fddae11e1
#
_cell.length_a   1.000
_cell.length_b   1.000
_cell.length_c   1.000
_cell.angle_alpha   90.00
_cell.angle_beta   90.00
_cell.angle_gamma   90.00
#
_symmetry.space_group_name_H-M   'P 1'
#
loop_
_entity.id
_entity.type
_entity.pdbx_description
1 polymer ?
#
loop_
_entity_poly.entity_id
_entity_poly.type
_entity_poly.pdbx_seq_one_letter_code
_entity_poly.pdbx_strand_id
1 'polypeptide(L)'
;MAGNVSSLGIGAKALRTVEYTTGSGTFTPLVSNSWCRVTLLGGGGGGGRPSSGGTFASGGGGGGAAASFWLQVSSATAYAVGAAGTGATSNGTPGNAGSTTTSSRPWHIRMGV
;
A
#
# COMPACT_ATOMS: atom_id res chain seq x y z
N MET A 1 -3.01 -13.20 2.50
CA MET A 1 -1.69 -12.81 3.01
C MET A 1 -0.67 -13.82 2.58
N ALA A 2 0.42 -13.38 2.07
CA ALA A 2 1.57 -14.22 1.76
C ALA A 2 2.75 -13.82 2.64
N GLY A 3 3.49 -14.79 3.13
CA GLY A 3 4.69 -14.55 3.90
C GLY A 3 5.75 -15.55 3.55
N ASN A 4 6.96 -15.07 3.39
CA ASN A 4 8.11 -15.89 3.13
C ASN A 4 9.12 -15.74 4.25
N VAL A 5 9.70 -16.84 4.65
CA VAL A 5 10.82 -16.84 5.59
C VAL A 5 12.03 -17.39 4.88
N SER A 6 13.09 -16.61 4.87
CA SER A 6 14.36 -17.00 4.28
C SER A 6 15.45 -17.05 5.32
N SER A 7 16.32 -18.02 5.20
CA SER A 7 17.50 -18.15 6.03
C SER A 7 18.69 -17.59 5.30
N LEU A 8 19.49 -16.75 5.95
CA LEU A 8 20.60 -16.07 5.31
C LEU A 8 21.94 -16.79 5.45
N GLY A 9 21.95 -18.00 5.96
CA GLY A 9 23.18 -18.78 6.11
C GLY A 9 23.76 -18.73 7.50
N ILE A 10 25.06 -18.83 7.64
CA ILE A 10 25.76 -19.03 8.90
C ILE A 10 25.49 -17.91 9.89
N GLY A 11 25.03 -18.26 11.07
CA GLY A 11 24.69 -17.30 12.11
C GLY A 11 23.53 -16.41 11.73
N ALA A 12 22.81 -16.77 10.73
CA ALA A 12 21.83 -15.93 10.12
C ALA A 12 20.61 -15.75 10.99
N LYS A 13 20.10 -14.54 10.93
CA LYS A 13 18.76 -14.22 11.38
C LYS A 13 17.78 -14.56 10.29
N ALA A 14 16.61 -15.06 10.67
CA ALA A 14 15.55 -15.27 9.70
C ALA A 14 15.12 -13.92 9.10
N LEU A 15 15.05 -13.88 7.78
CA LEU A 15 14.47 -12.77 7.06
C LEU A 15 13.05 -13.15 6.67
N ARG A 16 12.09 -12.34 7.07
CA ARG A 16 10.70 -12.56 6.75
C ARG A 16 10.17 -11.42 5.91
N THR A 17 9.54 -11.76 4.81
CA THR A 17 8.76 -10.81 4.01
C THR A 17 7.28 -11.11 4.19
N VAL A 18 6.50 -10.08 4.47
CA VAL A 18 5.05 -10.18 4.58
C VAL A 18 4.44 -9.16 3.64
N GLU A 19 3.47 -9.60 2.86
CA GLU A 19 2.76 -8.75 1.92
C GLU A 19 1.28 -8.73 2.26
N TYR A 20 0.70 -7.54 2.31
CA TYR A 20 -0.72 -7.32 2.47
C TYR A 20 -1.25 -6.62 1.23
N THR A 21 -2.18 -7.24 0.56
CA THR A 21 -2.70 -6.74 -0.72
C THR A 21 -4.07 -6.10 -0.61
N THR A 22 -4.79 -6.37 0.46
CA THR A 22 -6.14 -5.82 0.67
C THR A 22 -6.43 -5.70 2.15
N GLY A 23 -7.39 -4.84 2.48
CA GLY A 23 -7.94 -4.78 3.81
C GLY A 23 -7.07 -4.05 4.81
N SER A 24 -7.31 -4.32 6.05
CA SER A 24 -6.59 -3.72 7.17
C SER A 24 -6.32 -4.75 8.24
N GLY A 25 -5.37 -4.47 9.08
CA GLY A 25 -5.00 -5.36 10.17
C GLY A 25 -3.82 -4.85 10.94
N THR A 26 -3.09 -5.77 11.52
CA THR A 26 -1.95 -5.45 12.37
C THR A 26 -0.76 -6.30 11.96
N PHE A 27 0.38 -5.64 11.78
CA PHE A 27 1.66 -6.30 11.61
C PHE A 27 2.35 -6.41 12.96
N THR A 28 2.82 -7.61 13.28
CA THR A 28 3.62 -7.85 14.50
C THR A 28 5.02 -8.32 14.09
N PRO A 29 6.08 -7.65 14.54
CA PRO A 29 7.43 -8.08 14.23
C PRO A 29 7.75 -9.40 14.91
N LEU A 30 8.66 -10.18 14.33
CA LEU A 30 9.13 -11.43 14.94
C LEU A 30 9.86 -11.18 16.25
N VAL A 31 10.60 -10.09 16.30
CA VAL A 31 11.36 -9.68 17.47
C VAL A 31 11.09 -8.21 17.70
N SER A 32 10.89 -7.82 18.95
CA SER A 32 10.73 -6.41 19.31
C SER A 32 11.93 -5.59 18.85
N ASN A 33 11.67 -4.37 18.45
CA ASN A 33 12.68 -3.44 17.96
C ASN A 33 13.42 -3.92 16.71
N SER A 34 12.75 -4.71 15.89
CA SER A 34 13.30 -5.13 14.61
C SER A 34 13.26 -4.00 13.60
N TRP A 35 14.31 -3.91 12.80
CA TRP A 35 14.31 -3.04 11.65
C TRP A 35 13.56 -3.69 10.50
N CYS A 36 12.61 -2.97 9.97
CA CYS A 36 11.77 -3.41 8.85
C CYS A 36 11.89 -2.42 7.71
N ARG A 37 12.03 -2.94 6.51
CA ARG A 37 11.80 -2.13 5.31
C ARG A 37 10.31 -2.17 5.00
N VAL A 38 9.71 -1.01 4.98
CA VAL A 38 8.28 -0.87 4.70
C VAL A 38 8.11 -0.24 3.33
N THR A 39 7.31 -0.87 2.50
CA THR A 39 6.91 -0.32 1.21
C THR A 39 5.40 -0.19 1.18
N LEU A 40 4.92 1.01 0.93
CA LEU A 40 3.51 1.33 0.84
C LEU A 40 3.17 1.71 -0.61
N LEU A 41 2.12 1.12 -1.12
CA LEU A 41 1.58 1.44 -2.44
C LEU A 41 0.13 1.90 -2.26
N GLY A 42 -0.17 3.09 -2.67
CA GLY A 42 -1.54 3.62 -2.69
C GLY A 42 -2.34 3.02 -3.83
N GLY A 43 -3.65 3.01 -3.70
CA GLY A 43 -4.55 2.57 -4.75
C GLY A 43 -4.50 3.49 -5.96
N GLY A 44 -4.47 2.93 -7.14
CA GLY A 44 -4.58 3.68 -8.38
C GLY A 44 -5.97 4.26 -8.58
N GLY A 45 -6.08 5.32 -9.34
CA GLY A 45 -7.37 5.90 -9.71
C GLY A 45 -8.09 5.09 -10.79
N GLY A 46 -9.38 5.22 -10.85
CA GLY A 46 -10.21 4.63 -11.90
C GLY A 46 -10.19 5.46 -13.18
N GLY A 47 -10.37 4.82 -14.31
CA GLY A 47 -10.48 5.51 -15.60
C GLY A 47 -11.79 6.27 -15.74
N GLY A 48 -11.76 7.37 -16.49
CA GLY A 48 -12.94 8.13 -16.86
C GLY A 48 -13.78 7.40 -17.93
N ARG A 49 -14.96 7.89 -18.18
CA ARG A 49 -15.84 7.43 -19.26
C ARG A 49 -16.16 8.57 -20.21
N PRO A 50 -16.03 8.37 -21.52
CA PRO A 50 -16.32 9.43 -22.47
C PRO A 50 -17.80 9.79 -22.45
N SER A 51 -18.11 10.98 -22.95
CA SER A 51 -19.48 11.35 -23.19
C SER A 51 -20.08 10.48 -24.31
N SER A 52 -21.38 10.35 -24.32
CA SER A 52 -22.08 9.51 -25.29
C SER A 52 -21.76 9.89 -26.73
N GLY A 53 -21.68 8.93 -27.60
CA GLY A 53 -21.52 9.15 -29.05
C GLY A 53 -20.22 8.67 -29.64
N GLY A 54 -19.52 7.88 -29.00
CA GLY A 54 -18.74 6.80 -29.56
C GLY A 54 -17.32 6.99 -30.00
N THR A 55 -16.81 8.11 -30.42
CA THR A 55 -15.44 8.18 -30.94
C THR A 55 -14.44 8.83 -30.00
N PHE A 56 -14.85 9.17 -28.83
CA PHE A 56 -13.97 9.85 -27.86
C PHE A 56 -13.27 8.85 -26.95
N ALA A 57 -11.97 8.99 -26.87
CA ALA A 57 -11.20 8.23 -25.88
C ALA A 57 -11.38 8.84 -24.48
N SER A 58 -11.39 7.99 -23.49
CA SER A 58 -11.31 8.43 -22.09
C SER A 58 -9.91 8.24 -21.55
N GLY A 59 -9.55 9.04 -20.55
CA GLY A 59 -8.31 8.88 -19.86
C GLY A 59 -8.29 7.64 -18.97
N GLY A 60 -7.15 6.98 -18.92
CA GLY A 60 -6.92 5.92 -17.95
C GLY A 60 -6.80 6.49 -16.52
N GLY A 61 -6.95 5.63 -15.55
CA GLY A 61 -6.69 6.00 -14.17
C GLY A 61 -5.22 6.27 -13.91
N GLY A 62 -4.94 7.17 -13.01
CA GLY A 62 -3.57 7.43 -12.54
C GLY A 62 -3.04 6.31 -11.67
N GLY A 63 -1.74 6.15 -11.65
CA GLY A 63 -1.09 5.24 -10.70
C GLY A 63 -1.20 5.74 -9.26
N GLY A 64 -1.15 4.81 -8.32
CA GLY A 64 -1.05 5.14 -6.92
C GLY A 64 0.36 5.60 -6.55
N ALA A 65 0.45 6.37 -5.49
CA ALA A 65 1.74 6.78 -4.94
C ALA A 65 2.43 5.61 -4.27
N ALA A 66 3.75 5.65 -4.24
CA ALA A 66 4.57 4.65 -3.57
C ALA A 66 5.53 5.32 -2.60
N ALA A 67 5.77 4.69 -1.48
CA ALA A 67 6.78 5.11 -0.51
C ALA A 67 7.49 3.89 0.05
N SER A 68 8.77 4.03 0.30
CA SER A 68 9.57 2.97 0.93
C SER A 68 10.51 3.59 1.93
N PHE A 69 10.58 3.01 3.11
CA PHE A 69 11.41 3.53 4.19
C PHE A 69 11.78 2.43 5.17
N TRP A 70 12.80 2.69 5.97
CA TRP A 70 13.19 1.83 7.07
C TRP A 70 12.55 2.30 8.38
N LEU A 71 12.13 1.36 9.17
CA LEU A 71 11.40 1.62 10.37
C LEU A 71 11.76 0.59 11.43
N GLN A 72 12.07 1.05 12.62
CA GLN A 72 12.21 0.16 13.76
C GLN A 72 10.84 -0.07 14.39
N VAL A 73 10.39 -1.30 14.39
CA VAL A 73 9.07 -1.68 14.90
C VAL A 73 9.23 -2.36 16.25
N SER A 74 8.75 -1.70 17.28
CA SER A 74 8.86 -2.20 18.66
C SER A 74 7.64 -3.02 19.07
N SER A 75 6.51 -2.79 18.48
CA SER A 75 5.25 -3.46 18.83
C SER A 75 4.36 -3.60 17.60
N ALA A 76 3.19 -4.19 17.79
CA ALA A 76 2.20 -4.33 16.74
C ALA A 76 1.85 -2.98 16.11
N THR A 77 1.80 -2.93 14.80
CA THR A 77 1.57 -1.72 14.03
C THR A 77 0.37 -1.93 13.10
N ALA A 78 -0.60 -1.06 13.19
CA ALA A 78 -1.78 -1.13 12.33
C ALA A 78 -1.43 -0.73 10.90
N TYR A 79 -2.07 -1.36 9.94
CA TYR A 79 -1.97 -1.01 8.54
C TYR A 79 -3.35 -1.00 7.90
N ALA A 80 -3.47 -0.29 6.80
CA ALA A 80 -4.64 -0.35 5.93
C ALA A 80 -4.18 -0.22 4.48
N VAL A 81 -4.62 -1.13 3.64
CA VAL A 81 -4.29 -1.13 2.22
C VAL A 81 -5.35 -0.34 1.46
N GLY A 82 -4.92 0.67 0.74
CA GLY A 82 -5.81 1.50 -0.06
C GLY A 82 -6.39 0.72 -1.23
N ALA A 83 -7.69 0.82 -1.42
CA ALA A 83 -8.36 0.22 -2.55
C ALA A 83 -8.13 1.05 -3.82
N ALA A 84 -8.17 0.39 -4.95
CA ALA A 84 -8.17 1.08 -6.24
C ALA A 84 -9.47 1.89 -6.41
N GLY A 85 -9.37 3.01 -7.09
CA GLY A 85 -10.53 3.77 -7.49
C GLY A 85 -11.35 3.04 -8.55
N THR A 86 -12.65 3.19 -8.48
CA THR A 86 -13.54 2.59 -9.47
C THR A 86 -13.59 3.44 -10.74
N GLY A 87 -13.70 2.79 -11.88
CA GLY A 87 -13.93 3.49 -13.14
C GLY A 87 -15.26 4.22 -13.15
N ALA A 88 -15.37 5.20 -14.03
CA ALA A 88 -16.61 5.95 -14.20
C ALA A 88 -17.73 5.05 -14.72
N THR A 89 -18.90 5.18 -14.11
CA THR A 89 -20.09 4.43 -14.51
C THR A 89 -21.03 5.23 -15.41
N SER A 90 -20.87 6.55 -15.41
CA SER A 90 -21.70 7.45 -16.22
C SER A 90 -20.89 8.12 -17.31
N ASN A 91 -21.53 8.38 -18.43
CA ASN A 91 -20.90 9.06 -19.56
C ASN A 91 -20.45 10.47 -19.17
N GLY A 92 -19.28 10.86 -19.64
CA GLY A 92 -18.71 12.18 -19.40
C GLY A 92 -18.23 12.42 -17.97
N THR A 93 -18.04 11.38 -17.17
CA THR A 93 -17.59 11.51 -15.80
C THR A 93 -16.17 10.97 -15.61
N PRO A 94 -15.40 11.52 -14.69
CA PRO A 94 -14.12 10.95 -14.31
C PRO A 94 -14.32 9.68 -13.46
N GLY A 95 -13.29 8.86 -13.39
CA GLY A 95 -13.23 7.78 -12.43
C GLY A 95 -12.91 8.30 -11.03
N ASN A 96 -13.08 7.46 -10.06
CA ASN A 96 -12.81 7.78 -8.66
C ASN A 96 -11.32 7.62 -8.32
N ALA A 97 -10.87 8.42 -7.39
CA ALA A 97 -9.52 8.26 -6.86
C ALA A 97 -9.39 6.95 -6.07
N GLY A 98 -8.21 6.38 -6.07
CA GLY A 98 -7.87 5.30 -5.14
C GLY A 98 -7.70 5.81 -3.73
N SER A 99 -7.73 4.91 -2.78
CA SER A 99 -7.56 5.23 -1.38
C SER A 99 -6.10 5.15 -0.95
N THR A 100 -5.77 5.85 0.09
CA THR A 100 -4.43 5.87 0.65
C THR A 100 -4.12 4.58 1.41
N THR A 101 -2.94 4.04 1.18
CA THR A 101 -2.38 2.98 2.03
C THR A 101 -1.67 3.64 3.20
N THR A 102 -1.92 3.15 4.39
CA THR A 102 -1.37 3.72 5.62
C THR A 102 -0.73 2.67 6.49
N SER A 103 0.24 3.13 7.27
CA SER A 103 0.82 2.36 8.35
C SER A 103 0.93 3.26 9.56
N SER A 104 0.38 2.82 10.66
CA SER A 104 0.39 3.57 11.91
C SER A 104 1.39 2.96 12.88
N ARG A 105 1.96 3.79 13.73
CA ARG A 105 2.86 3.35 14.78
C ARG A 105 2.35 3.78 16.13
N PRO A 106 2.65 3.01 17.19
CA PRO A 106 2.26 3.40 18.55
C PRO A 106 2.90 4.71 18.99
N TRP A 107 4.03 5.05 18.44
CA TRP A 107 4.73 6.31 18.71
C TRP A 107 4.89 7.09 17.42
N HIS A 108 4.85 8.38 17.54
CA HIS A 108 4.86 9.26 16.40
C HIS A 108 6.28 9.68 16.06
N ILE A 109 6.75 9.30 14.88
CA ILE A 109 8.01 9.80 14.36
C ILE A 109 7.75 10.82 13.28
N ARG A 110 8.45 11.92 13.37
CA ARG A 110 8.44 12.90 12.32
C ARG A 110 9.40 12.48 11.24
N MET A 111 8.86 12.18 10.10
CA MET A 111 9.64 11.67 8.99
C MET A 111 10.17 12.77 8.09
N GLY A 112 9.62 13.92 8.13
CA GLY A 112 9.97 15.00 7.25
C GLY A 112 11.10 15.89 7.74
N VAL A 113 11.81 15.45 8.66
CA VAL A 113 12.85 16.24 9.29
C VAL A 113 14.03 16.45 8.37
#